data_16ab3717f958854da1276e7040160cd4
#
_entry.id   16ab3717f958854da1276e7040160cd4
#
_cell.length_a   1.000
_cell.length_b   1.000
_cell.length_c   1.000
_cell.angle_alpha   90.00
_cell.angle_beta   90.00
_cell.angle_gamma   90.00
#
_symmetry.space_group_name_H-M   'P 1'
#
loop_
_entity.id
_entity.type
_entity.pdbx_description
1 polymer ?
#
loop_
_entity_poly.entity_id
_entity_poly.type
_entity_poly.pdbx_seq_one_letter_code
_entity_poly.pdbx_strand_id
1 'polypeptide(L)'
;IEEMIKQPDYEPMSVSDFQDALGLNSADSFRDLIKILVELEQSGLIERTRTDRYQRKQSNKTNSKLIKGTLSQNKKGFAFLRPEDDEMDDIFIPPTKINRALDGDTVIVEIQKSRGEHKGKIEGEVKSIEKHSVTQVVGTYSEAKHFGFVLPDDKRIMQDIFIPKGQNLGAVDGHKVLVQITKYADSTDNPEGH
;
A
#
# COMPACT_ATOMS: atom_id res chain seq x y z
N ILE A 1 -23.19 3.93 -26.30
CA ILE A 1 -23.02 4.56 -24.98
C ILE A 1 -21.58 4.39 -24.51
N GLU A 2 -21.04 3.17 -24.44
CA GLU A 2 -19.65 2.93 -24.01
C GLU A 2 -18.61 3.72 -24.83
N GLU A 3 -18.78 3.77 -26.16
CA GLU A 3 -17.87 4.52 -27.03
C GLU A 3 -17.93 6.02 -26.79
N MET A 4 -19.12 6.55 -26.51
CA MET A 4 -19.28 7.98 -26.16
C MET A 4 -18.59 8.31 -24.84
N ILE A 5 -18.75 7.45 -23.84
CA ILE A 5 -18.15 7.63 -22.51
C ILE A 5 -16.62 7.52 -22.55
N LYS A 6 -16.05 6.77 -23.51
CA LYS A 6 -14.60 6.59 -23.68
C LYS A 6 -13.90 7.76 -24.40
N GLN A 7 -14.65 8.69 -24.99
CA GLN A 7 -14.06 9.83 -25.71
C GLN A 7 -13.35 10.78 -24.73
N PRO A 8 -12.23 11.39 -25.13
CA PRO A 8 -11.46 12.28 -24.25
C PRO A 8 -12.22 13.54 -23.80
N ASP A 9 -13.16 13.98 -24.61
CA ASP A 9 -14.00 15.18 -24.46
C ASP A 9 -15.39 14.90 -23.87
N TYR A 10 -15.59 13.68 -23.34
CA TYR A 10 -16.87 13.30 -22.72
C TYR A 10 -17.13 14.14 -21.45
N GLU A 11 -18.23 14.88 -21.46
CA GLU A 11 -18.76 15.60 -20.29
C GLU A 11 -19.88 14.79 -19.59
N PRO A 12 -20.08 14.96 -18.27
CA PRO A 12 -21.15 14.25 -17.54
C PRO A 12 -22.52 14.54 -18.12
N MET A 13 -23.23 13.48 -18.49
CA MET A 13 -24.54 13.54 -19.16
C MET A 13 -25.65 13.00 -18.25
N SER A 14 -26.83 13.63 -18.28
CA SER A 14 -28.05 13.09 -17.68
C SER A 14 -28.68 12.02 -18.59
N VAL A 15 -29.65 11.29 -18.08
CA VAL A 15 -30.43 10.32 -18.92
C VAL A 15 -31.07 11.03 -20.12
N SER A 16 -31.59 12.25 -19.93
CA SER A 16 -32.19 13.04 -21.00
C SER A 16 -31.15 13.43 -22.06
N ASP A 17 -29.93 13.84 -21.62
CA ASP A 17 -28.84 14.18 -22.54
C ASP A 17 -28.44 12.98 -23.41
N PHE A 18 -28.39 11.76 -22.81
CA PHE A 18 -28.16 10.52 -23.56
C PHE A 18 -29.29 10.21 -24.54
N GLN A 19 -30.55 10.42 -24.12
CA GLN A 19 -31.71 10.18 -24.97
C GLN A 19 -31.64 11.08 -26.21
N ASP A 20 -31.36 12.36 -26.02
CA ASP A 20 -31.25 13.35 -27.10
C ASP A 20 -30.06 13.05 -28.02
N ALA A 21 -28.90 12.76 -27.46
CA ALA A 21 -27.68 12.46 -28.21
C ALA A 21 -27.78 11.18 -29.05
N LEU A 22 -28.55 10.20 -28.60
CA LEU A 22 -28.77 8.91 -29.29
C LEU A 22 -30.03 8.90 -30.13
N GLY A 23 -30.86 9.97 -30.13
CA GLY A 23 -32.11 10.05 -30.90
C GLY A 23 -33.16 9.03 -30.45
N LEU A 24 -33.22 8.67 -29.16
CA LEU A 24 -34.12 7.64 -28.64
C LEU A 24 -35.50 8.20 -28.32
N ASN A 25 -36.46 8.04 -29.25
CA ASN A 25 -37.79 8.66 -29.15
C ASN A 25 -38.88 7.67 -28.72
N SER A 26 -38.58 6.38 -28.46
CA SER A 26 -39.56 5.37 -28.05
C SER A 26 -39.43 4.99 -26.57
N ALA A 27 -40.54 4.56 -25.98
CA ALA A 27 -40.55 4.09 -24.60
C ALA A 27 -39.67 2.84 -24.38
N ASP A 28 -39.54 1.98 -25.37
CA ASP A 28 -38.75 0.75 -25.28
C ASP A 28 -37.25 1.11 -25.35
N SER A 29 -36.86 2.00 -26.27
CA SER A 29 -35.45 2.52 -26.34
C SER A 29 -35.02 3.21 -25.06
N PHE A 30 -35.95 3.92 -24.41
CA PHE A 30 -35.65 4.57 -23.11
C PHE A 30 -35.44 3.54 -21.99
N ARG A 31 -36.25 2.46 -21.96
CA ARG A 31 -36.03 1.37 -20.97
C ARG A 31 -34.70 0.68 -21.17
N ASP A 32 -34.30 0.45 -22.41
CA ASP A 32 -33.01 -0.17 -22.73
C ASP A 32 -31.83 0.75 -22.37
N LEU A 33 -31.96 2.05 -22.61
CA LEU A 33 -31.00 3.05 -22.14
C LEU A 33 -30.76 2.96 -20.62
N ILE A 34 -31.85 2.93 -19.83
CA ILE A 34 -31.75 2.82 -18.38
C ILE A 34 -31.06 1.52 -17.96
N LYS A 35 -31.39 0.38 -18.57
CA LYS A 35 -30.74 -0.91 -18.27
C LYS A 35 -29.23 -0.84 -18.52
N ILE A 36 -28.83 -0.32 -19.68
CA ILE A 36 -27.42 -0.19 -20.06
C ILE A 36 -26.68 0.74 -19.08
N LEU A 37 -27.27 1.87 -18.69
CA LEU A 37 -26.66 2.77 -17.72
C LEU A 37 -26.48 2.11 -16.35
N VAL A 38 -27.47 1.31 -15.90
CA VAL A 38 -27.36 0.54 -14.65
C VAL A 38 -26.28 -0.54 -14.75
N GLU A 39 -26.17 -1.25 -15.86
CA GLU A 39 -25.11 -2.24 -16.09
C GLU A 39 -23.72 -1.61 -16.09
N LEU A 40 -23.59 -0.45 -16.75
CA LEU A 40 -22.33 0.30 -16.77
C LEU A 40 -21.94 0.85 -15.39
N GLU A 41 -22.92 1.26 -14.58
CA GLU A 41 -22.70 1.68 -13.19
C GLU A 41 -22.30 0.48 -12.30
N GLN A 42 -22.97 -0.66 -12.42
CA GLN A 42 -22.65 -1.89 -11.70
C GLN A 42 -21.28 -2.45 -12.08
N SER A 43 -20.91 -2.37 -13.37
CA SER A 43 -19.57 -2.77 -13.84
C SER A 43 -18.47 -1.80 -13.41
N GLY A 44 -18.85 -0.64 -12.84
CA GLY A 44 -17.90 0.36 -12.37
C GLY A 44 -17.25 1.20 -13.47
N LEU A 45 -17.77 1.20 -14.68
CA LEU A 45 -17.30 2.05 -15.79
C LEU A 45 -17.77 3.50 -15.65
N ILE A 46 -18.95 3.70 -15.09
CA ILE A 46 -19.53 5.02 -14.83
C ILE A 46 -19.97 5.14 -13.38
N GLU A 47 -20.14 6.37 -12.91
CA GLU A 47 -20.73 6.70 -11.61
C GLU A 47 -21.73 7.86 -11.77
N ARG A 48 -22.74 7.87 -10.92
CA ARG A 48 -23.75 8.93 -10.88
C ARG A 48 -23.28 10.08 -9.99
N THR A 49 -23.29 11.27 -10.50
CA THR A 49 -22.96 12.49 -9.75
C THR A 49 -24.09 12.91 -8.82
N ARG A 50 -23.84 13.83 -7.89
CA ARG A 50 -24.86 14.42 -7.01
C ARG A 50 -25.95 15.19 -7.77
N THR A 51 -25.70 15.55 -9.02
CA THR A 51 -26.61 16.28 -9.92
C THR A 51 -27.29 15.34 -10.93
N ASP A 52 -27.37 14.04 -10.62
CA ASP A 52 -28.01 13.01 -11.45
C ASP A 52 -27.45 12.90 -12.88
N ARG A 53 -26.15 13.19 -13.05
CA ARG A 53 -25.44 13.01 -14.31
C ARG A 53 -24.50 11.81 -14.19
N TYR A 54 -24.36 11.06 -15.27
CA TYR A 54 -23.41 9.96 -15.37
C TYR A 54 -22.07 10.50 -15.87
N GLN A 55 -21.04 10.24 -15.11
CA GLN A 55 -19.66 10.53 -15.50
C GLN A 55 -18.87 9.23 -15.58
N ARG A 56 -17.81 9.24 -16.37
CA ARG A 56 -16.85 8.14 -16.31
C ARG A 56 -16.42 7.99 -14.87
N LYS A 57 -16.63 6.81 -14.30
CA LYS A 57 -15.95 6.51 -13.04
C LYS A 57 -14.48 6.62 -13.37
N GLN A 58 -13.90 7.75 -12.99
CA GLN A 58 -12.46 7.79 -12.92
C GLN A 58 -12.15 6.60 -12.01
N SER A 59 -11.70 5.47 -12.61
CA SER A 59 -10.87 4.61 -11.84
C SER A 59 -9.93 5.60 -11.18
N ASN A 60 -9.93 5.68 -9.86
CA ASN A 60 -8.82 6.23 -9.12
C ASN A 60 -7.63 5.29 -9.42
N LYS A 61 -7.16 5.27 -10.65
CA LYS A 61 -5.78 5.43 -10.95
C LYS A 61 -5.50 6.85 -10.46
N THR A 62 -5.41 7.03 -9.12
CA THR A 62 -4.34 7.81 -8.61
C THR A 62 -3.21 7.48 -9.58
N ASN A 63 -2.64 8.45 -10.25
CA ASN A 63 -1.27 8.34 -10.71
C ASN A 63 -0.47 8.11 -9.43
N SER A 64 -0.60 6.91 -8.89
CA SER A 64 0.18 6.43 -7.79
C SER A 64 1.52 6.15 -8.42
N LYS A 65 2.34 7.20 -8.42
CA LYS A 65 3.71 7.10 -8.89
C LYS A 65 4.39 6.13 -7.93
N LEU A 66 4.72 4.95 -8.43
CA LEU A 66 5.55 4.01 -7.71
C LEU A 66 6.99 4.51 -7.78
N ILE A 67 7.62 4.63 -6.63
CA ILE A 67 8.98 5.13 -6.50
C ILE A 67 9.79 4.09 -5.75
N LYS A 68 10.92 3.75 -6.33
CA LYS A 68 11.93 2.90 -5.72
C LYS A 68 12.94 3.77 -4.96
N GLY A 69 13.37 3.27 -3.80
CA GLY A 69 14.37 3.96 -3.00
C GLY A 69 14.76 3.17 -1.76
N THR A 70 15.58 3.80 -0.94
CA THR A 70 16.06 3.25 0.33
C THR A 70 15.25 3.83 1.47
N LEU A 71 14.76 2.95 2.36
CA LEU A 71 14.02 3.34 3.54
C LEU A 71 14.95 3.80 4.65
N SER A 72 14.72 4.98 5.20
CA SER A 72 15.41 5.48 6.40
C SER A 72 14.42 5.61 7.54
N GLN A 73 14.49 4.72 8.53
CA GLN A 73 13.52 4.64 9.61
C GLN A 73 13.98 5.42 10.84
N ASN A 74 13.05 6.18 11.42
CA ASN A 74 13.30 6.94 12.66
C ASN A 74 12.87 6.11 13.88
N LYS A 75 13.57 6.31 15.02
CA LYS A 75 13.23 5.68 16.33
C LYS A 75 11.81 5.98 16.84
N LYS A 76 11.15 7.01 16.29
CA LYS A 76 9.75 7.35 16.59
C LYS A 76 8.73 6.53 15.77
N GLY A 77 9.20 5.60 14.93
CA GLY A 77 8.38 4.68 14.19
C GLY A 77 7.94 5.16 12.80
N PHE A 78 8.25 6.38 12.37
CA PHE A 78 8.04 6.82 10.98
C PHE A 78 9.31 6.61 10.15
N ALA A 79 9.19 6.70 8.84
CA ALA A 79 10.32 6.58 7.93
C ALA A 79 10.31 7.65 6.84
N PHE A 80 11.42 7.77 6.15
CA PHE A 80 11.54 8.49 4.89
C PHE A 80 12.04 7.52 3.82
N LEU A 81 11.45 7.60 2.64
CA LEU A 81 12.04 7.00 1.45
C LEU A 81 13.00 8.02 0.85
N ARG A 82 14.24 7.62 0.68
CA ARG A 82 15.22 8.32 -0.16
C ARG A 82 15.13 7.70 -1.55
N PRO A 83 14.56 8.40 -2.56
CA PRO A 83 14.45 7.90 -3.93
C PRO A 83 15.81 7.56 -4.53
N GLU A 84 15.83 6.65 -5.52
CA GLU A 84 17.03 6.41 -6.34
C GLU A 84 17.29 7.59 -7.31
N ASP A 85 16.30 8.43 -7.55
CA ASP A 85 16.41 9.64 -8.36
C ASP A 85 16.77 10.82 -7.46
N ASP A 86 18.00 11.31 -7.57
CA ASP A 86 18.56 12.40 -6.77
C ASP A 86 17.85 13.76 -6.97
N GLU A 87 17.00 13.91 -8.00
CA GLU A 87 16.22 15.12 -8.21
C GLU A 87 14.93 15.15 -7.38
N MET A 88 14.60 14.04 -6.71
CA MET A 88 13.39 13.92 -5.90
C MET A 88 13.69 14.11 -4.41
N ASP A 89 12.85 14.89 -3.74
CA ASP A 89 12.89 15.03 -2.28
C ASP A 89 12.50 13.73 -1.57
N ASP A 90 12.98 13.57 -0.34
CA ASP A 90 12.62 12.45 0.54
C ASP A 90 11.12 12.41 0.79
N ILE A 91 10.54 11.21 0.71
CA ILE A 91 9.10 10.98 0.86
C ILE A 91 8.80 10.48 2.27
N PHE A 92 7.95 11.19 2.99
CA PHE A 92 7.51 10.79 4.32
C PHE A 92 6.62 9.56 4.28
N ILE A 93 6.91 8.58 5.16
CA ILE A 93 6.14 7.34 5.32
C ILE A 93 5.69 7.24 6.77
N PRO A 94 4.38 7.35 7.05
CA PRO A 94 3.85 7.22 8.39
C PRO A 94 4.01 5.78 8.94
N PRO A 95 4.05 5.58 10.26
CA PRO A 95 4.30 4.28 10.89
C PRO A 95 3.38 3.16 10.38
N THR A 96 2.13 3.50 10.11
CA THR A 96 1.10 2.55 9.65
C THR A 96 1.27 2.10 8.19
N LYS A 97 2.18 2.74 7.44
CA LYS A 97 2.40 2.49 6.00
C LYS A 97 3.80 1.96 5.66
N ILE A 98 4.59 1.62 6.69
CA ILE A 98 5.94 1.06 6.52
C ILE A 98 5.89 -0.42 6.06
N ASN A 99 4.77 -1.12 6.34
CA ASN A 99 4.55 -2.50 5.92
C ASN A 99 5.71 -3.44 6.23
N ARG A 100 6.23 -3.35 7.48
CA ARG A 100 7.31 -4.21 8.02
C ARG A 100 8.68 -4.08 7.35
N ALA A 101 8.86 -3.11 6.46
CA ALA A 101 10.17 -2.80 5.94
C ALA A 101 11.08 -2.31 7.08
N LEU A 102 12.35 -2.68 7.00
CA LEU A 102 13.37 -2.33 7.99
C LEU A 102 14.21 -1.15 7.50
N ASP A 103 14.95 -0.56 8.43
CA ASP A 103 15.90 0.52 8.11
C ASP A 103 16.95 0.05 7.09
N GLY A 104 17.13 0.83 6.04
CA GLY A 104 18.07 0.52 4.95
C GLY A 104 17.51 -0.39 3.85
N ASP A 105 16.28 -0.93 3.99
CA ASP A 105 15.66 -1.76 2.95
C ASP A 105 15.46 -0.98 1.65
N THR A 106 15.64 -1.66 0.53
CA THR A 106 15.23 -1.14 -0.78
C THR A 106 13.77 -1.51 -1.01
N VAL A 107 12.92 -0.50 -1.18
CA VAL A 107 11.47 -0.65 -1.23
C VAL A 107 10.85 0.06 -2.43
N ILE A 108 9.67 -0.40 -2.83
CA ILE A 108 8.77 0.29 -3.76
C ILE A 108 7.68 0.97 -2.94
N VAL A 109 7.56 2.27 -3.10
CA VAL A 109 6.60 3.11 -2.39
C VAL A 109 5.60 3.70 -3.37
N GLU A 110 4.32 3.61 -3.02
CA GLU A 110 3.24 4.30 -3.70
C GLU A 110 3.02 5.68 -3.09
N ILE A 111 3.11 6.73 -3.90
CA ILE A 111 2.83 8.08 -3.46
C ILE A 111 1.32 8.32 -3.38
N GLN A 112 0.88 8.85 -2.26
CA GLN A 112 -0.50 9.28 -2.02
C GLN A 112 -0.52 10.75 -1.56
N LYS A 113 -1.54 11.50 -1.98
CA LYS A 113 -1.77 12.82 -1.37
C LYS A 113 -2.36 12.62 0.01
N SER A 114 -1.75 13.22 1.02
CA SER A 114 -2.22 13.14 2.40
C SER A 114 -3.66 13.68 2.52
N ARG A 115 -4.51 12.94 3.26
CA ARG A 115 -5.87 13.35 3.63
C ARG A 115 -5.88 13.66 5.14
N GLY A 116 -6.33 14.83 5.53
CA GLY A 116 -6.44 15.22 6.96
C GLY A 116 -5.59 16.42 7.35
N GLU A 117 -5.00 16.44 8.55
CA GLU A 117 -4.24 17.59 9.09
C GLU A 117 -3.05 18.01 8.23
N HIS A 118 -2.49 17.08 7.46
CA HIS A 118 -1.38 17.31 6.52
C HIS A 118 -1.86 17.43 5.06
N LYS A 119 -3.08 17.91 4.83
CA LYS A 119 -3.67 18.06 3.49
C LYS A 119 -2.73 18.78 2.54
N GLY A 120 -2.35 18.07 1.45
CA GLY A 120 -1.47 18.59 0.41
C GLY A 120 0.01 18.18 0.52
N LYS A 121 0.44 17.53 1.63
CA LYS A 121 1.76 16.90 1.69
C LYS A 121 1.76 15.56 0.96
N ILE A 122 2.89 15.20 0.39
CA ILE A 122 3.10 13.90 -0.24
C ILE A 122 3.48 12.91 0.84
N GLU A 123 2.71 11.80 0.94
CA GLU A 123 3.01 10.68 1.80
C GLU A 123 3.20 9.42 0.96
N GLY A 124 4.07 8.54 1.41
CA GLY A 124 4.30 7.25 0.79
C GLY A 124 3.70 6.09 1.58
N GLU A 125 3.43 5.01 0.89
CA GLU A 125 3.08 3.70 1.45
C GLU A 125 3.95 2.64 0.81
N VAL A 126 4.69 1.87 1.62
CA VAL A 126 5.49 0.75 1.11
C VAL A 126 4.56 -0.31 0.52
N LYS A 127 4.75 -0.66 -0.74
CA LYS A 127 3.98 -1.71 -1.42
C LYS A 127 4.72 -3.03 -1.49
N SER A 128 6.04 -2.98 -1.68
CA SER A 128 6.89 -4.17 -1.68
C SER A 128 8.30 -3.84 -1.20
N ILE A 129 8.95 -4.85 -0.65
CA ILE A 129 10.35 -4.82 -0.28
C ILE A 129 11.10 -5.61 -1.34
N GLU A 130 12.03 -4.96 -2.05
CA GLU A 130 12.82 -5.60 -3.10
C GLU A 130 14.07 -6.26 -2.55
N LYS A 131 14.68 -5.62 -1.55
CA LYS A 131 15.89 -6.13 -0.92
C LYS A 131 15.93 -5.72 0.54
N HIS A 132 16.13 -6.69 1.41
CA HIS A 132 16.41 -6.44 2.82
C HIS A 132 17.88 -6.06 3.04
N SER A 133 18.09 -5.05 3.84
CA SER A 133 19.42 -4.58 4.25
C SER A 133 19.88 -5.24 5.55
N VAL A 134 18.96 -5.43 6.49
CA VAL A 134 19.25 -6.02 7.80
C VAL A 134 19.15 -7.54 7.69
N THR A 135 20.30 -8.22 7.75
CA THR A 135 20.39 -9.69 7.72
C THR A 135 20.72 -10.29 9.08
N GLN A 136 21.24 -9.48 10.00
CA GLN A 136 21.61 -9.89 11.35
C GLN A 136 21.09 -8.88 12.37
N VAL A 137 20.68 -9.39 13.52
CA VAL A 137 20.11 -8.58 14.61
C VAL A 137 20.72 -8.98 15.93
N VAL A 138 21.17 -7.99 16.70
CA VAL A 138 21.59 -8.17 18.10
C VAL A 138 20.37 -7.99 19.00
N GLY A 139 20.21 -8.90 19.96
CA GLY A 139 19.10 -8.83 20.91
C GLY A 139 19.28 -9.74 22.11
N THR A 140 18.27 -9.79 22.95
CA THR A 140 18.22 -10.64 24.13
C THR A 140 17.35 -11.87 23.84
N TYR A 141 17.94 -13.07 24.01
CA TYR A 141 17.21 -14.32 23.83
C TYR A 141 16.25 -14.54 25.02
N SER A 142 15.03 -14.90 24.71
CA SER A 142 14.02 -15.32 25.70
C SER A 142 13.54 -16.72 25.36
N GLU A 143 13.70 -17.64 26.32
CA GLU A 143 13.41 -19.06 26.14
C GLU A 143 11.96 -19.37 26.45
N ALA A 144 11.30 -20.14 25.56
CA ALA A 144 10.00 -20.74 25.78
C ALA A 144 10.13 -22.28 25.75
N LYS A 145 9.08 -22.99 26.15
CA LYS A 145 9.11 -24.45 26.33
C LYS A 145 9.59 -25.25 25.09
N HIS A 146 9.29 -24.76 23.88
CA HIS A 146 9.60 -25.47 22.63
C HIS A 146 10.21 -24.58 21.54
N PHE A 147 10.46 -23.33 21.80
CA PHE A 147 10.99 -22.33 20.88
C PHE A 147 11.57 -21.17 21.71
N GLY A 148 12.12 -20.18 21.07
CA GLY A 148 12.52 -18.94 21.71
C GLY A 148 12.19 -17.73 20.88
N PHE A 149 12.43 -16.57 21.46
CA PHE A 149 12.39 -15.29 20.77
C PHE A 149 13.65 -14.51 21.05
N VAL A 150 14.04 -13.67 20.12
CA VAL A 150 15.04 -12.65 20.39
C VAL A 150 14.39 -11.28 20.32
N LEU A 151 14.47 -10.55 21.43
CA LEU A 151 14.03 -9.16 21.53
C LEU A 151 15.13 -8.27 21.00
N PRO A 152 14.96 -7.58 19.87
CA PRO A 152 15.98 -6.74 19.29
C PRO A 152 16.39 -5.57 20.21
N ASP A 153 17.68 -5.25 20.26
CA ASP A 153 18.17 -4.06 20.97
C ASP A 153 17.86 -2.78 20.18
N ASP A 154 17.78 -2.88 18.87
CA ASP A 154 17.40 -1.75 18.00
C ASP A 154 15.90 -1.55 18.01
N LYS A 155 15.45 -0.46 18.64
CA LYS A 155 14.03 -0.11 18.76
C LYS A 155 13.33 0.20 17.43
N ARG A 156 14.05 0.28 16.32
CA ARG A 156 13.46 0.39 14.97
C ARG A 156 12.90 -0.94 14.49
N ILE A 157 13.44 -2.06 15.02
CA ILE A 157 12.91 -3.41 14.78
C ILE A 157 11.85 -3.66 15.84
N MET A 158 10.58 -3.53 15.45
CA MET A 158 9.45 -3.58 16.37
C MET A 158 8.95 -5.01 16.67
N GLN A 159 9.48 -6.00 15.97
CA GLN A 159 9.04 -7.40 16.07
C GLN A 159 10.13 -8.26 16.68
N ASP A 160 9.71 -9.16 17.59
CA ASP A 160 10.59 -10.19 18.11
C ASP A 160 10.90 -11.21 17.02
N ILE A 161 12.14 -11.71 17.02
CA ILE A 161 12.59 -12.71 16.06
C ILE A 161 12.32 -14.10 16.64
N PHE A 162 11.52 -14.89 15.95
CA PHE A 162 11.22 -16.26 16.33
C PHE A 162 12.42 -17.18 16.11
N ILE A 163 12.78 -17.97 17.12
CA ILE A 163 13.87 -18.95 17.06
C ILE A 163 13.23 -20.34 17.18
N PRO A 164 13.21 -21.12 16.10
CA PRO A 164 12.68 -22.48 16.12
C PRO A 164 13.45 -23.38 17.09
N LYS A 165 12.78 -24.45 17.54
CA LYS A 165 13.40 -25.45 18.42
C LYS A 165 14.71 -25.98 17.83
N GLY A 166 15.78 -25.95 18.64
CA GLY A 166 17.10 -26.44 18.25
C GLY A 166 17.93 -25.48 17.39
N GLN A 167 17.40 -24.29 17.12
CA GLN A 167 18.14 -23.23 16.37
C GLN A 167 18.76 -22.19 17.32
N ASN A 168 18.66 -22.38 18.64
CA ASN A 168 19.18 -21.46 19.64
C ASN A 168 20.71 -21.57 19.85
N LEU A 169 21.37 -22.52 19.18
CA LEU A 169 22.84 -22.73 19.24
C LEU A 169 23.43 -22.75 20.67
N GLY A 170 22.64 -23.22 21.66
CA GLY A 170 23.03 -23.28 23.06
C GLY A 170 22.82 -21.97 23.83
N ALA A 171 22.13 -20.99 23.26
CA ALA A 171 21.70 -19.82 24.00
C ALA A 171 20.68 -20.21 25.08
N VAL A 172 20.78 -19.57 26.24
CA VAL A 172 19.83 -19.68 27.35
C VAL A 172 19.15 -18.35 27.61
N ASP A 173 18.06 -18.41 28.36
CA ASP A 173 17.27 -17.21 28.68
C ASP A 173 18.12 -16.06 29.21
N GLY A 174 17.89 -14.85 28.68
CA GLY A 174 18.63 -13.64 29.03
C GLY A 174 19.98 -13.44 28.30
N HIS A 175 20.47 -14.39 27.51
CA HIS A 175 21.70 -14.21 26.76
C HIS A 175 21.57 -13.10 25.70
N LYS A 176 22.64 -12.30 25.56
CA LYS A 176 22.84 -11.45 24.39
C LYS A 176 23.33 -12.29 23.23
N VAL A 177 22.62 -12.22 22.13
CA VAL A 177 22.86 -13.04 20.94
C VAL A 177 22.89 -12.18 19.67
N LEU A 178 23.61 -12.69 18.67
CA LEU A 178 23.54 -12.21 17.30
C LEU A 178 22.74 -13.22 16.50
N VAL A 179 21.61 -12.80 15.96
CA VAL A 179 20.70 -13.65 15.18
C VAL A 179 20.87 -13.39 13.70
N GLN A 180 21.07 -14.43 12.93
CA GLN A 180 20.94 -14.39 11.47
C GLN A 180 19.47 -14.56 11.11
N ILE A 181 18.89 -13.58 10.39
CA ILE A 181 17.51 -13.67 9.88
C ILE A 181 17.50 -14.67 8.72
N THR A 182 16.64 -15.67 8.80
CA THR A 182 16.44 -16.70 7.76
C THR A 182 15.12 -16.51 7.01
N LYS A 183 14.12 -15.93 7.67
CA LYS A 183 12.84 -15.56 7.07
C LYS A 183 12.41 -14.20 7.60
N TYR A 184 12.06 -13.28 6.69
CA TYR A 184 11.54 -11.98 7.09
C TYR A 184 10.03 -12.07 7.40
N ALA A 185 9.57 -11.13 8.23
CA ALA A 185 8.15 -11.04 8.59
C ALA A 185 7.27 -10.87 7.35
N ASP A 186 6.19 -11.63 7.31
CA ASP A 186 5.10 -11.42 6.35
C ASP A 186 3.84 -10.87 7.05
N SER A 187 2.68 -10.91 6.41
CA SER A 187 1.43 -10.35 6.96
C SER A 187 0.97 -11.01 8.26
N THR A 188 1.38 -12.24 8.54
CA THR A 188 0.86 -13.06 9.65
C THR A 188 1.93 -13.48 10.65
N ASP A 189 3.19 -13.60 10.21
CA ASP A 189 4.24 -14.22 10.98
C ASP A 189 5.33 -13.24 11.44
N ASN A 190 5.99 -13.57 12.54
CA ASN A 190 7.21 -12.88 12.95
C ASN A 190 8.40 -13.30 12.06
N PRO A 191 9.47 -12.49 11.98
CA PRO A 191 10.69 -12.93 11.34
C PRO A 191 11.28 -14.13 12.08
N GLU A 192 11.95 -15.04 11.35
CA GLU A 192 12.62 -16.20 11.92
C GLU A 192 14.13 -16.07 11.77
N GLY A 193 14.87 -16.68 12.71
CA GLY A 193 16.33 -16.68 12.69
C GLY A 193 16.95 -17.82 13.52
N HIS A 194 18.27 -17.84 13.54
CA HIS A 194 19.09 -18.74 14.36
C HIS A 194 20.35 -18.06 14.87
#